data_632b4d1dc1dd6716b5c2b8be59043c1f
#
_entry.id   632b4d1dc1dd6716b5c2b8be59043c1f
#
_cell.length_a   1.000
_cell.length_b   1.000
_cell.length_c   1.000
_cell.angle_alpha   90.00
_cell.angle_beta   90.00
_cell.angle_gamma   90.00
#
_symmetry.space_group_name_H-M   'P 1'
#
loop_
_entity.id
_entity.type
_entity.pdbx_description
1 polymer ?
#
loop_
_entity_poly.entity_id
_entity_poly.type
_entity_poly.pdbx_seq_one_letter_code
_entity_poly.pdbx_strand_id
1 'polypeptide(L)'
;MCAGLSAQSMKMVVDNKGEVVGRLVKINATTYTVSVQDDYDVPKQGNKVVTFRADKGQGIVYPINHGNINVRKAPSMKSAIVAKIPAFEDLPDPYDCLGKANGWYKIKIDGKIGYVRADFMEWDGMCTF
;
A
#
# COMPACT_ATOMS: atom_id res chain seq x y z
N MET A 1 -0.01 8.37 -16.19
CA MET A 1 -0.03 9.37 -15.12
C MET A 1 -1.42 9.47 -14.52
N CYS A 2 -1.49 9.58 -13.22
CA CYS A 2 -2.77 9.64 -12.53
C CYS A 2 -3.11 11.05 -12.11
N ALA A 3 -3.07 11.94 -13.05
CA ALA A 3 -3.33 13.34 -12.79
C ALA A 3 -4.72 13.55 -12.20
N GLY A 4 -4.85 14.48 -11.29
CA GLY A 4 -6.13 14.86 -10.74
C GLY A 4 -6.61 13.98 -9.59
N LEU A 5 -5.80 13.02 -9.17
CA LEU A 5 -6.21 12.11 -8.11
C LEU A 5 -5.67 12.48 -6.74
N SER A 6 -4.89 13.55 -6.64
CA SER A 6 -4.15 13.87 -5.44
C SER A 6 -5.02 14.07 -4.20
N ALA A 7 -6.24 14.54 -4.36
CA ALA A 7 -7.14 14.78 -3.23
C ALA A 7 -8.33 13.82 -3.22
N GLN A 8 -8.33 12.83 -4.11
CA GLN A 8 -9.47 11.93 -4.23
C GLN A 8 -9.27 10.68 -3.40
N SER A 9 -10.40 10.16 -2.93
CA SER A 9 -10.43 8.87 -2.27
C SER A 9 -10.63 7.79 -3.31
N MET A 10 -10.00 6.65 -3.11
CA MET A 10 -10.26 5.46 -3.90
C MET A 10 -10.70 4.34 -2.99
N LYS A 11 -11.66 3.55 -3.45
CA LYS A 11 -12.12 2.38 -2.71
C LYS A 11 -11.42 1.16 -3.26
N MET A 12 -10.82 0.42 -2.34
CA MET A 12 -10.06 -0.78 -2.66
C MET A 12 -10.67 -1.95 -1.93
N VAL A 13 -10.57 -3.11 -2.52
CA VAL A 13 -10.93 -4.36 -1.85
C VAL A 13 -9.66 -4.97 -1.30
N VAL A 14 -9.66 -5.30 -0.02
CA VAL A 14 -8.55 -5.96 0.64
C VAL A 14 -9.02 -7.28 1.22
N ASP A 15 -8.11 -8.25 1.28
CA ASP A 15 -8.43 -9.55 1.84
C ASP A 15 -8.26 -9.54 3.36
N ASN A 16 -8.48 -10.70 3.99
CA ASN A 16 -8.38 -10.81 5.44
C ASN A 16 -6.95 -10.68 5.98
N LYS A 17 -5.96 -10.66 5.10
CA LYS A 17 -4.57 -10.42 5.45
C LYS A 17 -4.18 -8.96 5.26
N GLY A 18 -5.10 -8.13 4.78
CA GLY A 18 -4.83 -6.74 4.49
C GLY A 18 -4.19 -6.49 3.13
N GLU A 19 -4.11 -7.51 2.29
CA GLU A 19 -3.56 -7.35 0.95
C GLU A 19 -4.60 -6.78 0.01
N VAL A 20 -4.16 -5.86 -0.85
CA VAL A 20 -5.04 -5.26 -1.84
C VAL A 20 -5.33 -6.28 -2.93
N VAL A 21 -6.62 -6.56 -3.12
CA VAL A 21 -7.08 -7.43 -4.20
C VAL A 21 -7.23 -6.64 -5.49
N GLY A 22 -7.80 -5.44 -5.40
CA GLY A 22 -7.96 -4.56 -6.54
C GLY A 22 -8.80 -3.35 -6.19
N ARG A 23 -8.96 -2.47 -7.17
CA ARG A 23 -9.82 -1.29 -7.01
C ARG A 23 -11.28 -1.71 -7.17
N LEU A 24 -12.13 -1.24 -6.28
CA LEU A 24 -13.56 -1.54 -6.33
C LEU A 24 -14.19 -0.86 -7.54
N VAL A 25 -14.85 -1.66 -8.36
CA VAL A 25 -15.63 -1.17 -9.51
C VAL A 25 -17.11 -1.15 -9.16
N LYS A 26 -17.60 -2.25 -8.56
CA LYS A 26 -19.03 -2.38 -8.31
C LYS A 26 -19.25 -3.37 -7.17
N ILE A 27 -20.33 -3.19 -6.42
CA ILE A 27 -20.75 -4.08 -5.34
C ILE A 27 -21.98 -4.86 -5.82
N ASN A 28 -21.88 -6.18 -5.75
CA ASN A 28 -22.98 -7.08 -6.03
C ASN A 28 -23.49 -7.70 -4.73
N ALA A 29 -24.52 -8.53 -4.83
CA ALA A 29 -25.14 -9.13 -3.65
C ALA A 29 -24.15 -9.96 -2.83
N THR A 30 -23.31 -10.77 -3.49
CA THR A 30 -22.38 -11.68 -2.83
C THR A 30 -20.94 -11.46 -3.21
N THR A 31 -20.66 -10.53 -4.11
CA THR A 31 -19.31 -10.29 -4.64
C THR A 31 -19.01 -8.81 -4.71
N TYR A 32 -17.71 -8.53 -4.77
CA TYR A 32 -17.19 -7.23 -5.21
C TYR A 32 -16.57 -7.43 -6.58
N THR A 33 -16.89 -6.55 -7.52
CA THR A 33 -16.16 -6.49 -8.79
C THR A 33 -14.97 -5.59 -8.62
N VAL A 34 -13.79 -6.09 -8.91
CA VAL A 34 -12.53 -5.36 -8.75
C VAL A 34 -11.81 -5.29 -10.07
N SER A 35 -10.94 -4.29 -10.19
CA SER A 35 -10.11 -4.08 -11.38
C SER A 35 -8.65 -4.09 -10.97
N VAL A 36 -7.87 -4.90 -11.66
CA VAL A 36 -6.40 -4.82 -11.64
C VAL A 36 -5.92 -4.52 -13.04
N GLN A 37 -6.07 -5.44 -13.96
CA GLN A 37 -5.93 -5.22 -15.40
C GLN A 37 -7.29 -5.35 -16.08
N ASP A 38 -7.98 -6.42 -15.77
CA ASP A 38 -9.33 -6.67 -16.23
C ASP A 38 -10.25 -6.76 -15.02
N ASP A 39 -11.53 -6.48 -15.22
CA ASP A 39 -12.50 -6.60 -14.14
C ASP A 39 -12.79 -8.07 -13.86
N TYR A 40 -12.91 -8.40 -12.59
CA TYR A 40 -13.34 -9.73 -12.17
C TYR A 40 -14.01 -9.66 -10.81
N ASP A 41 -14.80 -10.69 -10.50
CA ASP A 41 -15.54 -10.75 -9.25
C ASP A 41 -14.78 -11.53 -8.19
N VAL A 42 -14.82 -11.05 -6.97
CA VAL A 42 -14.29 -11.74 -5.79
C VAL A 42 -15.40 -11.85 -4.76
N PRO A 43 -15.43 -12.90 -3.93
CA PRO A 43 -16.46 -13.03 -2.92
C PRO A 43 -16.35 -11.93 -1.89
N LYS A 44 -17.49 -11.54 -1.32
CA LYS A 44 -17.45 -10.59 -0.19
C LYS A 44 -16.85 -11.23 1.04
N GLN A 45 -17.14 -12.51 1.25
CA GLN A 45 -16.59 -13.23 2.41
C GLN A 45 -15.08 -13.28 2.33
N GLY A 46 -14.41 -12.86 3.39
CA GLY A 46 -12.95 -12.80 3.45
C GLY A 46 -12.36 -11.53 2.87
N ASN A 47 -13.20 -10.66 2.32
CA ASN A 47 -12.77 -9.41 1.71
C ASN A 47 -13.57 -8.25 2.28
N LYS A 48 -12.98 -7.07 2.24
CA LYS A 48 -13.68 -5.86 2.68
C LYS A 48 -13.25 -4.69 1.82
N VAL A 49 -14.09 -3.66 1.82
CA VAL A 49 -13.79 -2.42 1.12
C VAL A 49 -13.14 -1.46 2.11
N VAL A 50 -12.02 -0.89 1.70
CA VAL A 50 -11.34 0.17 2.45
C VAL A 50 -11.19 1.37 1.54
N THR A 51 -11.11 2.54 2.13
CA THR A 51 -10.93 3.79 1.40
C THR A 51 -9.49 4.25 1.58
N PHE A 52 -8.81 4.45 0.46
CA PHE A 52 -7.49 5.06 0.44
C PHE A 52 -7.60 6.48 -0.08
N ARG A 53 -6.85 7.36 0.51
CA ARG A 53 -6.77 8.74 0.07
C ARG A 53 -5.37 8.97 -0.48
N ALA A 54 -5.30 9.36 -1.75
CA ALA A 54 -4.02 9.53 -2.43
C ALA A 54 -3.13 10.56 -1.71
N ASP A 55 -3.74 11.58 -1.13
CA ASP A 55 -3.01 12.60 -0.38
C ASP A 55 -2.54 12.12 1.00
N LYS A 56 -2.89 10.90 1.39
CA LYS A 56 -2.57 10.34 2.70
C LYS A 56 -1.58 9.17 2.63
N GLY A 57 -0.95 8.98 1.49
CA GLY A 57 0.10 7.99 1.38
C GLY A 57 -0.17 6.85 0.42
N GLN A 58 -1.28 6.88 -0.29
CA GLN A 58 -1.51 5.90 -1.34
C GLN A 58 -0.47 6.08 -2.45
N GLY A 59 -0.25 5.05 -3.27
CA GLY A 59 0.76 5.06 -4.31
C GLY A 59 1.88 4.09 -3.95
N ILE A 60 3.09 4.46 -4.26
CA ILE A 60 4.26 3.67 -3.91
C ILE A 60 5.24 4.50 -3.10
N VAL A 61 6.07 3.81 -2.35
CA VAL A 61 7.23 4.40 -1.70
C VAL A 61 8.46 3.58 -2.06
N TYR A 62 9.60 4.22 -2.11
CA TYR A 62 10.86 3.56 -2.37
C TYR A 62 11.96 4.19 -1.50
N PRO A 63 12.99 3.40 -1.12
CA PRO A 63 14.04 3.92 -0.25
C PRO A 63 14.92 4.93 -0.99
N ILE A 64 15.39 5.94 -0.26
CA ILE A 64 16.19 7.02 -0.84
C ILE A 64 17.67 6.92 -0.51
N ASN A 65 18.06 6.07 0.44
CA ASN A 65 19.45 5.96 0.88
C ASN A 65 19.91 4.50 0.89
N HIS A 66 20.16 3.94 -0.28
CA HIS A 66 20.75 2.61 -0.44
C HIS A 66 20.03 1.46 0.27
N GLY A 67 18.88 1.71 0.87
CA GLY A 67 18.09 0.68 1.53
C GLY A 67 18.58 0.30 2.92
N ASN A 68 18.46 -0.98 3.24
CA ASN A 68 18.81 -1.54 4.53
C ASN A 68 18.00 -0.90 5.66
N ILE A 69 16.69 -0.87 5.46
CA ILE A 69 15.75 -0.16 6.33
C ILE A 69 14.86 -1.18 7.04
N ASN A 70 14.67 -1.01 8.34
CA ASN A 70 13.81 -1.89 9.12
C ASN A 70 12.34 -1.54 8.88
N VAL A 71 11.54 -2.58 8.67
CA VAL A 71 10.08 -2.49 8.58
C VAL A 71 9.50 -3.05 9.88
N ARG A 72 8.65 -2.28 10.54
CA ARG A 72 8.19 -2.59 11.87
C ARG A 72 6.72 -2.96 11.90
N LYS A 73 6.31 -3.65 12.94
CA LYS A 73 4.93 -4.11 13.09
C LYS A 73 3.96 -2.96 13.32
N ALA A 74 4.40 -1.88 13.92
CA ALA A 74 3.59 -0.70 14.22
C ALA A 74 4.42 0.56 13.93
N PRO A 75 3.79 1.73 13.80
CA PRO A 75 4.52 2.97 13.50
C PRO A 75 5.24 3.50 14.75
N SER A 76 6.22 2.75 15.21
CA SER A 76 7.00 3.07 16.41
C SER A 76 8.36 2.42 16.32
N MET A 77 9.39 3.16 16.72
CA MET A 77 10.75 2.64 16.79
C MET A 77 10.91 1.54 17.84
N LYS A 78 9.96 1.43 18.76
CA LYS A 78 9.96 0.39 19.79
C LYS A 78 9.24 -0.88 19.35
N SER A 79 8.58 -0.85 18.21
CA SER A 79 7.85 -1.97 17.69
C SER A 79 8.82 -3.01 17.10
N ALA A 80 8.36 -4.27 17.08
CA ALA A 80 9.13 -5.38 16.52
C ALA A 80 9.39 -5.17 15.04
N ILE A 81 10.55 -5.63 14.57
CA ILE A 81 10.90 -5.63 13.16
C ILE A 81 10.27 -6.86 12.53
N VAL A 82 9.48 -6.67 11.47
CA VAL A 82 8.81 -7.77 10.76
C VAL A 82 9.44 -8.06 9.40
N ALA A 83 10.18 -7.12 8.85
CA ALA A 83 10.86 -7.28 7.57
C ALA A 83 11.97 -6.24 7.46
N LYS A 84 12.74 -6.34 6.39
CA LYS A 84 13.80 -5.38 6.11
C LYS A 84 13.81 -5.08 4.62
N ILE A 85 13.89 -3.80 4.27
CA ILE A 85 14.11 -3.39 2.89
C ILE A 85 15.60 -3.59 2.61
N PRO A 86 15.96 -4.42 1.63
CA PRO A 86 17.37 -4.74 1.39
C PRO A 86 18.12 -3.56 0.81
N ALA A 87 19.43 -3.63 0.94
CA ALA A 87 20.30 -2.67 0.29
C ALA A 87 20.19 -2.79 -1.23
N PHE A 88 20.34 -1.68 -1.92
CA PHE A 88 20.32 -1.65 -3.38
C PHE A 88 21.48 -0.79 -3.88
N GLU A 89 21.91 -1.02 -5.12
CA GLU A 89 23.02 -0.28 -5.73
C GLU A 89 22.55 0.70 -6.80
N ASP A 90 21.69 0.26 -7.70
CA ASP A 90 21.28 1.09 -8.84
C ASP A 90 19.92 1.72 -8.61
N LEU A 91 18.87 0.89 -8.61
CA LEU A 91 17.51 1.35 -8.48
C LEU A 91 16.83 0.61 -7.32
N PRO A 92 16.10 1.35 -6.48
CA PRO A 92 15.35 0.71 -5.41
C PRO A 92 14.10 0.02 -5.94
N ASP A 93 13.66 -1.01 -5.23
CA ASP A 93 12.37 -1.60 -5.48
C ASP A 93 11.28 -0.71 -4.90
N PRO A 94 10.16 -0.56 -5.59
CA PRO A 94 9.01 0.16 -5.05
C PRO A 94 8.17 -0.76 -4.17
N TYR A 95 7.51 -0.18 -3.18
CA TYR A 95 6.60 -0.89 -2.30
C TYR A 95 5.26 -0.17 -2.29
N ASP A 96 4.16 -0.93 -2.28
CA ASP A 96 2.83 -0.35 -2.22
C ASP A 96 2.66 0.40 -0.91
N CYS A 97 2.20 1.65 -1.00
CA CYS A 97 1.90 2.47 0.15
C CYS A 97 0.43 2.33 0.50
N LEU A 98 0.15 1.77 1.65
CA LEU A 98 -1.21 1.51 2.10
C LEU A 98 -1.76 2.62 2.99
N GLY A 99 -0.92 3.55 3.39
CA GLY A 99 -1.34 4.67 4.21
C GLY A 99 -0.16 5.39 4.82
N LYS A 100 -0.46 6.46 5.54
CA LYS A 100 0.54 7.25 6.24
C LYS A 100 0.01 7.63 7.62
N ALA A 101 0.85 7.54 8.63
CA ALA A 101 0.49 7.91 10.00
C ALA A 101 1.71 8.42 10.75
N ASN A 102 1.67 9.69 11.17
CA ASN A 102 2.65 10.27 12.09
C ASN A 102 4.12 10.06 11.68
N GLY A 103 4.42 10.28 10.41
CA GLY A 103 5.79 10.16 9.92
C GLY A 103 6.19 8.73 9.53
N TRP A 104 5.22 7.84 9.41
CA TRP A 104 5.43 6.47 8.97
C TRP A 104 4.56 6.16 7.77
N TYR A 105 5.07 5.33 6.87
CA TYR A 105 4.25 4.75 5.79
C TYR A 105 3.92 3.32 6.15
N LYS A 106 2.67 2.96 5.92
CA LYS A 106 2.23 1.57 5.97
C LYS A 106 2.48 0.97 4.60
N ILE A 107 3.22 -0.11 4.54
CA ILE A 107 3.62 -0.73 3.27
C ILE A 107 3.35 -2.22 3.28
N LYS A 108 3.34 -2.79 2.09
CA LYS A 108 3.31 -4.23 1.90
C LYS A 108 4.69 -4.67 1.41
N ILE A 109 5.28 -5.63 2.10
CA ILE A 109 6.60 -6.18 1.77
C ILE A 109 6.63 -7.68 2.06
N ASP A 110 7.02 -8.48 1.06
CA ASP A 110 7.16 -9.94 1.19
C ASP A 110 5.90 -10.61 1.74
N GLY A 111 4.73 -10.15 1.28
CA GLY A 111 3.45 -10.67 1.74
C GLY A 111 3.06 -10.23 3.15
N LYS A 112 3.78 -9.30 3.73
CA LYS A 112 3.52 -8.79 5.08
C LYS A 112 3.16 -7.33 5.02
N ILE A 113 2.42 -6.87 6.03
CA ILE A 113 2.12 -5.46 6.23
C ILE A 113 3.02 -4.95 7.35
N GLY A 114 3.66 -3.84 7.10
CA GLY A 114 4.51 -3.23 8.11
C GLY A 114 4.63 -1.73 7.93
N TYR A 115 5.39 -1.10 8.80
CA TYR A 115 5.55 0.35 8.82
C TYR A 115 7.03 0.70 8.67
N VAL A 116 7.28 1.73 7.87
CA VAL A 116 8.63 2.24 7.63
C VAL A 116 8.62 3.75 7.84
N ARG A 117 9.71 4.29 8.37
CA ARG A 117 9.80 5.74 8.60
C ARG A 117 9.76 6.49 7.29
N ALA A 118 8.94 7.54 7.27
CA ALA A 118 8.74 8.32 6.05
C ALA A 118 10.01 9.05 5.62
N ASP A 119 10.87 9.42 6.55
CA ASP A 119 12.11 10.13 6.23
C ASP A 119 13.16 9.24 5.54
N PHE A 120 12.95 7.93 5.51
CA PHE A 120 13.81 7.00 4.76
C PHE A 120 13.30 6.68 3.37
N MET A 121 12.11 7.18 3.02
CA MET A 121 11.42 6.79 1.80
C MET A 121 11.04 8.02 1.00
N GLU A 122 10.95 7.84 -0.30
CA GLU A 122 10.34 8.81 -1.20
C GLU A 122 8.98 8.28 -1.60
N TRP A 123 7.97 9.13 -1.54
CA TRP A 123 6.60 8.76 -1.92
C TRP A 123 6.31 9.22 -3.34
N ASP A 124 5.72 8.32 -4.12
CA ASP A 124 5.21 8.66 -5.44
C ASP A 124 3.72 8.32 -5.45
N GLY A 125 2.90 9.35 -5.49
CA GLY A 125 1.46 9.21 -5.46
C GLY A 125 0.84 8.92 -6.81
N MET A 126 1.64 8.66 -7.82
CA MET A 126 1.13 8.26 -9.13
C MET A 126 0.38 6.94 -8.98
N CYS A 127 -0.65 6.76 -9.77
CA CYS A 127 -1.50 5.62 -9.63
C CYS A 127 -0.77 4.32 -9.87
N THR A 128 -0.90 3.40 -8.98
CA THR A 128 -0.37 2.06 -9.13
C THR A 128 -1.45 1.06 -9.52
N PHE A 129 -2.67 1.49 -9.57
CA PHE A 129 -3.80 0.63 -9.90
C PHE A 129 -4.58 1.15 -11.09
#